data_5108479fdd131d8dd19aefbf25972900
#
_entry.id   5108479fdd131d8dd19aefbf25972900
#
_cell.length_a   1.000
_cell.length_b   1.000
_cell.length_c   1.000
_cell.angle_alpha   90.00
_cell.angle_beta   90.00
_cell.angle_gamma   90.00
#
_symmetry.space_group_name_H-M   'P 1'
#
loop_
_entity.id
_entity.type
_entity.pdbx_description
1 polymer ?
#
loop_
_entity_poly.entity_id
_entity_poly.type
_entity_poly.pdbx_seq_one_letter_code
_entity_poly.pdbx_strand_id
1 'polypeptide(L)'
;MKQLHRKLHSLIQKGRRAQMKTMSIAIKNLKKSFSFYALYLLSVSLVITVFFAFTSFSMNEVMLEKISENGRVETMCSAISVFLMVFVVFYMAYSNKFFLRRRTKELGIYALLGYRRTTILSMLTYENILICCGAFLVGVLLGALLHKGIVIGITVLLNLSIDSRAIPFFNLQAISKTAIFISIVVAVLGCSNGKFLLKTSLIDLVRFEKKAEPVMKFHPIPAMLGLIMIISGYGLALDIFRGNASLWLTVGFYPIGLLTMLLVVVGTVLLITFFLPYAMQKRKQNKRSFYNPVSIISVPNFIYRIRSNAKTLIMLTLLSAATLTVSSVMALTVYYPIAAVDRIAPSEFEFKIEMADQVDTVKRIINQTVPESEGLSFIQTDIYKVTSTANNLPAEYCLGTAKGDADNETILRESGFECISYSTYISLLEAQGKKNVVLDIPELADSECILTKYQPNSNGNSEVGNIYPLEINNDIVPVTVKATTLDNPISFANSIATLIVSDSLYHQIAAYAEPTTSVMSINGKAIEDNEELYTAISKTLNHSPYLQGHSHRIHELFW
;
A
#
# COMPACT_ATOMS: atom_id res chain seq x y z
N MET A 1 -47.49 -45.52 15.82
CA MET A 1 -47.05 -44.51 14.85
C MET A 1 -47.90 -43.21 14.85
N LYS A 2 -49.22 -43.27 14.74
CA LYS A 2 -50.10 -42.06 14.72
C LYS A 2 -50.01 -41.17 15.98
N GLN A 3 -49.83 -41.71 17.18
CA GLN A 3 -49.70 -40.94 18.42
C GLN A 3 -48.32 -40.22 18.49
N LEU A 4 -47.27 -40.80 18.00
CA LEU A 4 -45.93 -40.20 17.95
C LEU A 4 -45.90 -39.03 16.97
N HIS A 5 -46.56 -39.18 15.82
CA HIS A 5 -46.69 -38.14 14.80
C HIS A 5 -47.50 -36.94 15.30
N ARG A 6 -48.62 -37.15 16.06
CA ARG A 6 -49.41 -36.09 16.71
C ARG A 6 -48.63 -35.36 17.80
N LYS A 7 -47.82 -36.08 18.62
CA LYS A 7 -46.96 -35.47 19.63
C LYS A 7 -45.83 -34.63 19.00
N LEU A 8 -45.23 -35.15 17.94
CA LEU A 8 -44.20 -34.42 17.19
C LEU A 8 -44.76 -33.15 16.54
N HIS A 9 -45.95 -33.25 15.93
CA HIS A 9 -46.62 -32.12 15.29
C HIS A 9 -47.06 -31.05 16.32
N SER A 10 -47.51 -31.46 17.51
CA SER A 10 -47.87 -30.53 18.60
C SER A 10 -46.62 -29.84 19.20
N LEU A 11 -45.50 -30.54 19.31
CA LEU A 11 -44.19 -29.96 19.74
C LEU A 11 -43.66 -28.96 18.72
N ILE A 12 -43.76 -29.27 17.43
CA ILE A 12 -43.38 -28.36 16.34
C ILE A 12 -44.27 -27.10 16.33
N GLN A 13 -45.58 -27.27 16.51
CA GLN A 13 -46.48 -26.13 16.59
C GLN A 13 -46.25 -25.27 17.85
N LYS A 14 -45.98 -25.88 19.02
CA LYS A 14 -45.59 -25.14 20.23
C LYS A 14 -44.27 -24.38 20.04
N GLY A 15 -43.30 -25.01 19.40
CA GLY A 15 -42.01 -24.38 19.05
C GLY A 15 -42.20 -23.17 18.12
N ARG A 16 -42.98 -23.31 17.04
CA ARG A 16 -43.29 -22.21 16.11
C ARG A 16 -44.04 -21.06 16.79
N ARG A 17 -45.02 -21.33 17.66
CA ARG A 17 -45.72 -20.28 18.43
C ARG A 17 -44.78 -19.55 19.41
N ALA A 18 -43.87 -20.26 20.07
CA ALA A 18 -42.88 -19.64 20.95
C ALA A 18 -41.87 -18.75 20.16
N GLN A 19 -41.42 -19.20 18.99
CA GLN A 19 -40.56 -18.42 18.11
C GLN A 19 -41.26 -17.16 17.56
N MET A 20 -42.51 -17.24 17.14
CA MET A 20 -43.27 -16.06 16.69
C MET A 20 -43.46 -15.04 17.82
N LYS A 21 -43.66 -15.48 19.08
CA LYS A 21 -43.75 -14.57 20.22
C LYS A 21 -42.41 -13.86 20.49
N THR A 22 -41.27 -14.58 20.43
CA THR A 22 -39.94 -13.98 20.65
C THR A 22 -39.56 -12.99 19.54
N MET A 23 -39.88 -13.29 18.28
CA MET A 23 -39.68 -12.36 17.17
C MET A 23 -40.56 -11.10 17.28
N SER A 24 -41.82 -11.24 17.71
CA SER A 24 -42.71 -10.10 17.94
C SER A 24 -42.17 -9.18 19.05
N ILE A 25 -41.61 -9.75 20.12
CA ILE A 25 -40.96 -8.98 21.20
C ILE A 25 -39.73 -8.25 20.67
N ALA A 26 -38.89 -8.92 19.89
CA ALA A 26 -37.69 -8.32 19.28
C ALA A 26 -38.06 -7.11 18.41
N ILE A 27 -39.09 -7.21 17.56
CA ILE A 27 -39.57 -6.10 16.73
C ILE A 27 -40.13 -4.95 17.57
N LYS A 28 -40.89 -5.24 18.63
CA LYS A 28 -41.41 -4.21 19.54
C LYS A 28 -40.29 -3.48 20.28
N ASN A 29 -39.25 -4.19 20.72
CA ASN A 29 -38.08 -3.61 21.35
C ASN A 29 -37.32 -2.68 20.39
N LEU A 30 -37.12 -3.11 19.14
CA LEU A 30 -36.52 -2.28 18.08
C LEU A 30 -37.28 -0.98 17.87
N LYS A 31 -38.62 -1.04 17.79
CA LYS A 31 -39.46 0.15 17.62
C LYS A 31 -39.42 1.08 18.83
N LYS A 32 -39.49 0.53 20.05
CA LYS A 32 -39.53 1.31 21.29
C LYS A 32 -38.24 2.05 21.60
N SER A 33 -37.10 1.44 21.26
CA SER A 33 -35.75 1.99 21.53
C SER A 33 -34.98 2.34 20.24
N PHE A 34 -35.70 2.78 19.19
CA PHE A 34 -35.14 3.00 17.84
C PHE A 34 -33.90 3.88 17.85
N SER A 35 -33.90 4.98 18.58
CA SER A 35 -32.74 5.89 18.67
C SER A 35 -31.43 5.19 19.12
N PHE A 36 -31.54 4.22 20.00
CA PHE A 36 -30.42 3.43 20.49
C PHE A 36 -29.93 2.40 19.45
N TYR A 37 -30.87 1.74 18.79
CA TYR A 37 -30.60 0.77 17.73
C TYR A 37 -30.10 1.44 16.45
N ALA A 38 -30.56 2.67 16.17
CA ALA A 38 -30.16 3.44 15.00
C ALA A 38 -28.65 3.69 14.96
N LEU A 39 -28.03 4.00 16.11
CA LEU A 39 -26.57 4.16 16.22
C LEU A 39 -25.82 2.87 15.87
N TYR A 40 -26.31 1.74 16.33
CA TYR A 40 -25.71 0.43 16.03
C TYR A 40 -25.91 0.06 14.55
N LEU A 41 -27.12 0.25 14.02
CA LEU A 41 -27.46 0.03 12.62
C LEU A 41 -26.57 0.91 11.70
N LEU A 42 -26.43 2.20 12.01
CA LEU A 42 -25.58 3.12 11.25
C LEU A 42 -24.12 2.69 11.27
N SER A 43 -23.59 2.29 12.41
CA SER A 43 -22.23 1.78 12.53
C SER A 43 -21.98 0.53 11.69
N VAL A 44 -22.91 -0.42 11.70
CA VAL A 44 -22.83 -1.67 10.93
C VAL A 44 -23.02 -1.40 9.44
N SER A 45 -23.97 -0.53 9.06
CA SER A 45 -24.21 -0.19 7.65
C SER A 45 -23.00 0.51 7.03
N LEU A 46 -22.31 1.40 7.77
CA LEU A 46 -21.11 2.08 7.28
C LEU A 46 -19.99 1.09 6.97
N VAL A 47 -19.77 0.10 7.83
CA VAL A 47 -18.75 -0.94 7.60
C VAL A 47 -19.13 -1.83 6.41
N ILE A 48 -20.41 -2.17 6.27
CA ILE A 48 -20.89 -2.94 5.11
C ILE A 48 -20.77 -2.12 3.83
N THR A 49 -21.03 -0.81 3.88
CA THR A 49 -20.82 0.12 2.75
C THR A 49 -19.40 0.05 2.22
N VAL A 50 -18.41 0.23 3.09
CA VAL A 50 -16.99 0.18 2.71
C VAL A 50 -16.61 -1.20 2.18
N PHE A 51 -17.02 -2.25 2.87
CA PHE A 51 -16.71 -3.62 2.45
C PHE A 51 -17.34 -3.97 1.10
N PHE A 52 -18.62 -3.62 0.88
CA PHE A 52 -19.30 -3.85 -0.39
C PHE A 52 -18.70 -3.03 -1.53
N ALA A 53 -18.44 -1.73 -1.31
CA ALA A 53 -17.84 -0.87 -2.32
C ALA A 53 -16.48 -1.41 -2.79
N PHE A 54 -15.64 -1.84 -1.84
CA PHE A 54 -14.35 -2.43 -2.16
C PHE A 54 -14.48 -3.80 -2.85
N THR A 55 -15.37 -4.68 -2.36
CA THR A 55 -15.61 -5.99 -2.99
C THR A 55 -16.16 -5.83 -4.40
N SER A 56 -17.07 -4.87 -4.61
CA SER A 56 -17.62 -4.56 -5.93
C SER A 56 -16.55 -4.03 -6.89
N PHE A 57 -15.62 -3.21 -6.39
CA PHE A 57 -14.47 -2.73 -7.16
C PHE A 57 -13.52 -3.88 -7.52
N SER A 58 -13.14 -4.71 -6.55
CA SER A 58 -12.22 -5.84 -6.74
C SER A 58 -12.76 -6.96 -7.65
N MET A 59 -14.04 -6.93 -7.98
CA MET A 59 -14.72 -7.89 -8.86
C MET A 59 -15.18 -7.24 -10.17
N ASN A 60 -14.71 -6.05 -10.47
CA ASN A 60 -15.03 -5.36 -11.71
C ASN A 60 -13.97 -5.69 -12.77
N GLU A 61 -14.24 -6.76 -13.54
CA GLU A 61 -13.32 -7.26 -14.59
C GLU A 61 -12.96 -6.17 -15.58
N VAL A 62 -13.93 -5.33 -15.99
CA VAL A 62 -13.69 -4.23 -16.95
C VAL A 62 -12.68 -3.22 -16.46
N MET A 63 -12.70 -2.91 -15.14
CA MET A 63 -11.73 -1.99 -14.54
C MET A 63 -10.37 -2.66 -14.30
N LEU A 64 -10.37 -3.90 -13.82
CA LEU A 64 -9.13 -4.62 -13.52
C LEU A 64 -8.32 -4.92 -14.78
N GLU A 65 -8.97 -5.33 -15.86
CA GLU A 65 -8.35 -5.60 -17.17
C GLU A 65 -7.72 -4.34 -17.78
N LYS A 66 -8.38 -3.18 -17.59
CA LYS A 66 -7.89 -1.90 -18.09
C LYS A 66 -6.80 -1.25 -17.22
N ILE A 67 -6.74 -1.54 -15.93
CA ILE A 67 -5.74 -0.98 -15.00
C ILE A 67 -4.46 -1.82 -14.96
N SER A 68 -4.52 -3.12 -15.33
CA SER A 68 -3.34 -3.99 -15.25
C SER A 68 -3.48 -5.21 -16.15
N GLU A 69 -2.74 -5.23 -17.24
CA GLU A 69 -2.58 -6.41 -18.10
C GLU A 69 -1.90 -7.60 -17.38
N ASN A 70 -1.17 -7.34 -16.28
CA ASN A 70 -0.34 -8.34 -15.58
C ASN A 70 -0.96 -8.95 -14.32
N GLY A 71 -2.26 -8.74 -14.03
CA GLY A 71 -2.94 -9.32 -12.85
C GLY A 71 -2.41 -8.86 -11.48
N ARG A 72 -1.47 -7.92 -11.42
CA ARG A 72 -0.87 -7.42 -10.17
C ARG A 72 -1.88 -6.69 -9.29
N VAL A 73 -2.76 -5.88 -9.90
CA VAL A 73 -3.82 -5.15 -9.18
C VAL A 73 -4.86 -6.12 -8.61
N GLU A 74 -5.20 -7.19 -9.32
CA GLU A 74 -6.11 -8.24 -8.84
C GLU A 74 -5.56 -8.92 -7.58
N THR A 75 -4.28 -9.29 -7.59
CA THR A 75 -3.60 -9.89 -6.44
C THR A 75 -3.59 -8.94 -5.23
N MET A 76 -3.33 -7.66 -5.44
CA MET A 76 -3.39 -6.64 -4.40
C MET A 76 -4.80 -6.46 -3.84
N CYS A 77 -5.81 -6.36 -4.71
CA CYS A 77 -7.21 -6.26 -4.31
C CYS A 77 -7.66 -7.48 -3.50
N SER A 78 -7.20 -8.68 -3.86
CA SER A 78 -7.51 -9.90 -3.10
C SER A 78 -6.91 -9.88 -1.70
N ALA A 79 -5.66 -9.47 -1.55
CA ALA A 79 -4.98 -9.32 -0.26
C ALA A 79 -5.68 -8.29 0.65
N ILE A 80 -6.06 -7.14 0.10
CA ILE A 80 -6.80 -6.09 0.81
C ILE A 80 -8.19 -6.58 1.23
N SER A 81 -8.87 -7.37 0.39
CA SER A 81 -10.17 -7.97 0.72
C SER A 81 -10.09 -8.84 1.97
N VAL A 82 -9.07 -9.69 2.09
CA VAL A 82 -8.87 -10.54 3.28
C VAL A 82 -8.65 -9.67 4.52
N PHE A 83 -7.82 -8.64 4.40
CA PHE A 83 -7.58 -7.70 5.50
C PHE A 83 -8.86 -6.97 5.94
N LEU A 84 -9.65 -6.50 4.99
CA LEU A 84 -10.94 -5.87 5.23
C LEU A 84 -11.94 -6.82 5.91
N MET A 85 -11.99 -8.10 5.51
CA MET A 85 -12.81 -9.12 6.17
C MET A 85 -12.46 -9.27 7.65
N VAL A 86 -11.18 -9.37 7.96
CA VAL A 86 -10.70 -9.47 9.35
C VAL A 86 -11.12 -8.22 10.14
N PHE A 87 -10.92 -7.04 9.56
CA PHE A 87 -11.34 -5.77 10.17
C PHE A 87 -12.86 -5.74 10.47
N VAL A 88 -13.70 -6.09 9.50
CA VAL A 88 -15.17 -6.09 9.66
C VAL A 88 -15.58 -7.03 10.78
N VAL A 89 -15.01 -8.24 10.88
CA VAL A 89 -15.29 -9.20 11.95
C VAL A 89 -14.97 -8.59 13.33
N PHE A 90 -13.78 -8.03 13.48
CA PHE A 90 -13.37 -7.39 14.75
C PHE A 90 -14.24 -6.19 15.10
N TYR A 91 -14.53 -5.33 14.15
CA TYR A 91 -15.36 -4.15 14.36
C TYR A 91 -16.79 -4.54 14.76
N MET A 92 -17.42 -5.47 14.04
CA MET A 92 -18.75 -5.94 14.35
C MET A 92 -18.82 -6.66 15.71
N ALA A 93 -17.81 -7.48 16.03
CA ALA A 93 -17.71 -8.12 17.34
C ALA A 93 -17.59 -7.09 18.47
N TYR A 94 -16.78 -6.05 18.28
CA TYR A 94 -16.65 -4.96 19.25
C TYR A 94 -17.95 -4.17 19.41
N SER A 95 -18.57 -3.76 18.31
CA SER A 95 -19.80 -2.99 18.28
C SER A 95 -20.95 -3.78 18.94
N ASN A 96 -21.09 -5.07 18.62
CA ASN A 96 -22.07 -5.97 19.25
C ASN A 96 -21.84 -6.11 20.76
N LYS A 97 -20.58 -6.24 21.20
CA LYS A 97 -20.26 -6.33 22.63
C LYS A 97 -20.58 -5.04 23.38
N PHE A 98 -20.31 -3.88 22.77
CA PHE A 98 -20.67 -2.59 23.32
C PHE A 98 -22.19 -2.44 23.45
N PHE A 99 -22.91 -2.82 22.40
CA PHE A 99 -24.37 -2.85 22.39
C PHE A 99 -24.95 -3.77 23.47
N LEU A 100 -24.43 -5.00 23.57
CA LEU A 100 -24.87 -5.98 24.56
C LEU A 100 -24.66 -5.50 26.00
N ARG A 101 -23.54 -4.85 26.30
CA ARG A 101 -23.25 -4.29 27.63
C ARG A 101 -24.27 -3.23 28.05
N ARG A 102 -24.71 -2.36 27.16
CA ARG A 102 -25.73 -1.35 27.47
C ARG A 102 -27.09 -1.94 27.75
N ARG A 103 -27.41 -3.14 27.23
CA ARG A 103 -28.67 -3.85 27.44
C ARG A 103 -28.65 -4.87 28.58
N THR A 104 -27.52 -5.04 29.26
CA THR A 104 -27.35 -6.06 30.30
C THR A 104 -28.42 -5.96 31.38
N LYS A 105 -28.86 -4.75 31.73
CA LYS A 105 -29.91 -4.47 32.74
C LYS A 105 -31.27 -4.96 32.27
N GLU A 106 -31.67 -4.71 31.03
CA GLU A 106 -32.90 -5.18 30.44
C GLU A 106 -32.93 -6.72 30.37
N LEU A 107 -31.79 -7.33 29.95
CA LEU A 107 -31.67 -8.79 29.91
C LEU A 107 -31.77 -9.40 31.31
N GLY A 108 -31.27 -8.71 32.33
CA GLY A 108 -31.44 -9.10 33.74
C GLY A 108 -32.89 -9.07 34.17
N ILE A 109 -33.67 -8.05 33.79
CA ILE A 109 -35.10 -7.94 34.10
C ILE A 109 -35.87 -9.09 33.41
N TYR A 110 -35.60 -9.42 32.15
CA TYR A 110 -36.23 -10.58 31.50
C TYR A 110 -35.92 -11.90 32.23
N ALA A 111 -34.69 -12.05 32.70
CA ALA A 111 -34.30 -13.22 33.47
C ALA A 111 -35.02 -13.30 34.85
N LEU A 112 -35.22 -12.16 35.53
CA LEU A 112 -36.01 -12.08 36.76
C LEU A 112 -37.51 -12.37 36.54
N LEU A 113 -38.06 -12.01 35.36
CA LEU A 113 -39.41 -12.35 34.95
C LEU A 113 -39.60 -13.82 34.55
N GLY A 114 -38.54 -14.64 34.71
CA GLY A 114 -38.60 -16.09 34.48
C GLY A 114 -38.34 -16.55 33.04
N TYR A 115 -37.86 -15.67 32.15
CA TYR A 115 -37.50 -16.08 30.80
C TYR A 115 -36.24 -16.99 30.83
N ARG A 116 -36.30 -18.12 30.12
CA ARG A 116 -35.17 -19.04 29.99
C ARG A 116 -34.03 -18.36 29.23
N ARG A 117 -32.76 -18.68 29.58
CA ARG A 117 -31.58 -18.15 28.91
C ARG A 117 -31.59 -18.37 27.39
N THR A 118 -32.09 -19.50 26.94
CA THR A 118 -32.26 -19.82 25.52
C THR A 118 -33.24 -18.89 24.81
N THR A 119 -34.34 -18.49 25.50
CA THR A 119 -35.33 -17.54 24.98
C THR A 119 -34.75 -16.14 24.87
N ILE A 120 -33.94 -15.71 25.85
CA ILE A 120 -33.25 -14.42 25.82
C ILE A 120 -32.20 -14.42 24.69
N LEU A 121 -31.46 -15.52 24.50
CA LEU A 121 -30.51 -15.68 23.43
C LEU A 121 -31.16 -15.61 22.05
N SER A 122 -32.28 -16.33 21.85
CA SER A 122 -33.00 -16.29 20.57
C SER A 122 -33.56 -14.89 20.28
N MET A 123 -34.03 -14.15 21.30
CA MET A 123 -34.45 -12.75 21.14
C MET A 123 -33.31 -11.85 20.66
N LEU A 124 -32.13 -11.94 21.30
CA LEU A 124 -30.95 -11.21 20.88
C LEU A 124 -30.49 -11.57 19.48
N THR A 125 -30.57 -12.86 19.12
CA THR A 125 -30.21 -13.31 17.78
C THR A 125 -31.13 -12.75 16.72
N TYR A 126 -32.47 -12.75 16.97
CA TYR A 126 -33.43 -12.13 16.05
C TYR A 126 -33.25 -10.63 15.92
N GLU A 127 -32.97 -9.91 17.01
CA GLU A 127 -32.62 -8.48 16.96
C GLU A 127 -31.38 -8.22 16.12
N ASN A 128 -30.31 -8.98 16.33
CA ASN A 128 -29.07 -8.86 15.51
C ASN A 128 -29.33 -9.17 14.03
N ILE A 129 -30.08 -10.21 13.71
CA ILE A 129 -30.44 -10.52 12.33
C ILE A 129 -31.20 -9.37 11.68
N LEU A 130 -32.21 -8.81 12.36
CA LEU A 130 -32.99 -7.69 11.83
C LEU A 130 -32.16 -6.45 11.61
N ILE A 131 -31.26 -6.13 12.54
CA ILE A 131 -30.33 -4.99 12.40
C ILE A 131 -29.36 -5.22 11.26
N CYS A 132 -28.76 -6.41 11.18
CA CYS A 132 -27.82 -6.75 10.11
C CYS A 132 -28.49 -6.78 8.74
N CYS A 133 -29.74 -7.26 8.63
CA CYS A 133 -30.50 -7.19 7.38
C CYS A 133 -30.80 -5.73 6.97
N GLY A 134 -31.23 -4.90 7.91
CA GLY A 134 -31.42 -3.46 7.64
C GLY A 134 -30.13 -2.76 7.26
N ALA A 135 -29.04 -3.04 7.99
CA ALA A 135 -27.73 -2.50 7.72
C ALA A 135 -27.15 -3.00 6.37
N PHE A 136 -27.43 -4.24 6.00
CA PHE A 136 -27.06 -4.80 4.70
C PHE A 136 -27.74 -4.06 3.55
N LEU A 137 -29.05 -3.83 3.63
CA LEU A 137 -29.79 -3.10 2.60
C LEU A 137 -29.24 -1.67 2.44
N VAL A 138 -29.10 -0.94 3.55
CA VAL A 138 -28.54 0.42 3.54
C VAL A 138 -27.07 0.40 3.06
N GLY A 139 -26.27 -0.55 3.55
CA GLY A 139 -24.86 -0.68 3.22
C GLY A 139 -24.61 -0.99 1.75
N VAL A 140 -25.42 -1.88 1.15
CA VAL A 140 -25.33 -2.20 -0.29
C VAL A 140 -25.73 -1.00 -1.15
N LEU A 141 -26.80 -0.28 -0.79
CA LEU A 141 -27.22 0.91 -1.53
C LEU A 141 -26.16 2.02 -1.49
N LEU A 142 -25.67 2.36 -0.30
CA LEU A 142 -24.63 3.38 -0.15
C LEU A 142 -23.29 2.91 -0.74
N GLY A 143 -22.98 1.63 -0.62
CA GLY A 143 -21.78 1.04 -1.17
C GLY A 143 -21.77 0.98 -2.69
N ALA A 144 -22.92 0.77 -3.33
CA ALA A 144 -23.06 0.86 -4.79
C ALA A 144 -22.85 2.29 -5.29
N LEU A 145 -23.37 3.29 -4.57
CA LEU A 145 -23.11 4.70 -4.85
C LEU A 145 -21.62 5.04 -4.70
N LEU A 146 -21.03 4.59 -3.60
CA LEU A 146 -19.60 4.81 -3.32
C LEU A 146 -18.71 4.13 -4.38
N HIS A 147 -19.01 2.87 -4.74
CA HIS A 147 -18.32 2.13 -5.78
C HIS A 147 -18.35 2.90 -7.11
N LYS A 148 -19.55 3.32 -7.54
CA LYS A 148 -19.70 4.08 -8.80
C LYS A 148 -18.95 5.43 -8.73
N GLY A 149 -18.97 6.11 -7.58
CA GLY A 149 -18.19 7.33 -7.36
C GLY A 149 -16.69 7.11 -7.45
N ILE A 150 -16.17 6.02 -6.86
CA ILE A 150 -14.75 5.65 -6.94
C ILE A 150 -14.36 5.34 -8.39
N VAL A 151 -15.16 4.55 -9.10
CA VAL A 151 -14.89 4.20 -10.50
C VAL A 151 -14.87 5.44 -11.39
N ILE A 152 -15.87 6.33 -11.29
CA ILE A 152 -15.89 7.59 -12.04
C ILE A 152 -14.67 8.44 -11.68
N GLY A 153 -14.33 8.54 -10.39
CA GLY A 153 -13.16 9.29 -9.94
C GLY A 153 -11.86 8.76 -10.54
N ILE A 154 -11.67 7.46 -10.56
CA ILE A 154 -10.50 6.81 -11.18
C ILE A 154 -10.50 7.03 -12.70
N THR A 155 -11.64 6.85 -13.38
CA THR A 155 -11.78 7.06 -14.82
C THR A 155 -11.40 8.50 -15.22
N VAL A 156 -11.83 9.50 -14.44
CA VAL A 156 -11.49 10.90 -14.69
C VAL A 156 -10.02 11.20 -14.36
N LEU A 157 -9.50 10.68 -13.24
CA LEU A 157 -8.11 10.89 -12.82
C LEU A 157 -7.09 10.30 -13.80
N LEU A 158 -7.41 9.11 -14.32
CA LEU A 158 -6.55 8.39 -15.25
C LEU A 158 -6.92 8.63 -16.73
N ASN A 159 -7.84 9.55 -17.03
CA ASN A 159 -8.34 9.87 -18.36
C ASN A 159 -8.78 8.64 -19.20
N LEU A 160 -9.31 7.59 -18.50
CA LEU A 160 -9.68 6.32 -19.12
C LEU A 160 -10.90 6.46 -20.03
N SER A 161 -10.84 5.98 -21.25
CA SER A 161 -11.97 5.92 -22.19
C SER A 161 -12.95 4.78 -21.83
N ILE A 162 -13.43 4.72 -20.59
CA ILE A 162 -14.40 3.72 -20.12
C ILE A 162 -15.80 4.33 -20.17
N ASP A 163 -16.70 3.74 -20.93
CA ASP A 163 -18.10 4.14 -20.88
C ASP A 163 -18.67 3.79 -19.49
N SER A 164 -18.99 4.82 -18.70
CA SER A 164 -19.57 4.68 -17.36
C SER A 164 -20.92 3.92 -17.36
N ARG A 165 -21.52 3.68 -18.54
CA ARG A 165 -22.72 2.85 -18.74
C ARG A 165 -22.40 1.36 -18.75
N ALA A 166 -21.19 0.97 -19.13
CA ALA A 166 -20.74 -0.43 -19.15
C ALA A 166 -20.53 -0.99 -17.73
N ILE A 167 -20.40 -0.13 -16.72
CA ILE A 167 -20.16 -0.53 -15.33
C ILE A 167 -21.50 -0.69 -14.61
N PRO A 168 -21.87 -1.92 -14.20
CA PRO A 168 -23.13 -2.16 -13.53
C PRO A 168 -23.19 -1.46 -12.18
N PHE A 169 -24.30 -0.79 -11.88
CA PHE A 169 -24.53 -0.15 -10.59
C PHE A 169 -24.55 -1.17 -9.44
N PHE A 170 -25.08 -2.36 -9.69
CA PHE A 170 -25.10 -3.49 -8.77
C PHE A 170 -24.35 -4.68 -9.36
N ASN A 171 -23.26 -5.09 -8.72
CA ASN A 171 -22.57 -6.33 -9.02
C ASN A 171 -23.18 -7.46 -8.19
N LEU A 172 -23.89 -8.40 -8.86
CA LEU A 172 -24.59 -9.51 -8.19
C LEU A 172 -23.62 -10.45 -7.46
N GLN A 173 -22.42 -10.63 -8.01
CA GLN A 173 -21.39 -11.45 -7.38
C GLN A 173 -20.88 -10.79 -6.09
N ALA A 174 -20.66 -9.46 -6.08
CA ALA A 174 -20.28 -8.72 -4.90
C ALA A 174 -21.39 -8.74 -3.82
N ILE A 175 -22.67 -8.63 -4.21
CA ILE A 175 -23.83 -8.75 -3.30
C ILE A 175 -23.82 -10.14 -2.66
N SER A 176 -23.67 -11.20 -3.43
CA SER A 176 -23.68 -12.58 -2.90
C SER A 176 -22.52 -12.86 -1.96
N LYS A 177 -21.30 -12.46 -2.32
CA LYS A 177 -20.12 -12.56 -1.43
C LYS A 177 -20.32 -11.79 -0.12
N THR A 178 -20.82 -10.56 -0.20
CA THR A 178 -21.08 -9.74 0.98
C THR A 178 -22.17 -10.37 1.86
N ALA A 179 -23.25 -10.88 1.27
CA ALA A 179 -24.33 -11.56 2.00
C ALA A 179 -23.85 -12.82 2.73
N ILE A 180 -23.04 -13.67 2.05
CA ILE A 180 -22.46 -14.87 2.66
C ILE A 180 -21.53 -14.47 3.82
N PHE A 181 -20.65 -13.49 3.61
CA PHE A 181 -19.72 -13.03 4.63
C PHE A 181 -20.47 -12.48 5.87
N ILE A 182 -21.45 -11.59 5.69
CA ILE A 182 -22.23 -11.04 6.79
C ILE A 182 -23.02 -12.14 7.52
N SER A 183 -23.54 -13.15 6.80
CA SER A 183 -24.22 -14.29 7.43
C SER A 183 -23.28 -15.07 8.36
N ILE A 184 -22.02 -15.29 7.94
CA ILE A 184 -20.98 -15.91 8.78
C ILE A 184 -20.71 -15.05 10.01
N VAL A 185 -20.56 -13.74 9.84
CA VAL A 185 -20.32 -12.80 10.95
C VAL A 185 -21.48 -12.83 11.95
N VAL A 186 -22.72 -12.82 11.48
CA VAL A 186 -23.92 -12.91 12.34
C VAL A 186 -23.92 -14.22 13.14
N ALA A 187 -23.56 -15.34 12.52
CA ALA A 187 -23.43 -16.61 13.22
C ALA A 187 -22.35 -16.58 14.32
N VAL A 188 -21.18 -16.01 14.03
CA VAL A 188 -20.09 -15.82 15.01
C VAL A 188 -20.54 -14.93 16.17
N LEU A 189 -21.24 -13.83 15.89
CA LEU A 189 -21.81 -12.94 16.89
C LEU A 189 -22.86 -13.66 17.77
N GLY A 190 -23.72 -14.49 17.16
CA GLY A 190 -24.69 -15.31 17.89
C GLY A 190 -24.01 -16.27 18.88
N CYS A 191 -22.95 -16.96 18.44
CA CYS A 191 -22.14 -17.81 19.31
C CYS A 191 -21.46 -17.01 20.46
N SER A 192 -20.94 -15.83 20.16
CA SER A 192 -20.32 -14.95 21.16
C SER A 192 -21.34 -14.48 22.20
N ASN A 193 -22.53 -14.08 21.79
CA ASN A 193 -23.63 -13.69 22.68
C ASN A 193 -24.09 -14.86 23.55
N GLY A 194 -24.16 -16.08 22.98
CA GLY A 194 -24.46 -17.30 23.73
C GLY A 194 -23.43 -17.57 24.82
N LYS A 195 -22.14 -17.50 24.50
CA LYS A 195 -21.06 -17.64 25.49
C LYS A 195 -21.14 -16.59 26.61
N PHE A 196 -21.50 -15.35 26.27
CA PHE A 196 -21.68 -14.28 27.26
C PHE A 196 -22.82 -14.61 28.24
N LEU A 197 -24.01 -14.98 27.73
CA LEU A 197 -25.17 -15.29 28.55
C LEU A 197 -24.99 -16.53 29.44
N LEU A 198 -24.27 -17.54 28.93
CA LEU A 198 -23.97 -18.75 29.69
C LEU A 198 -22.99 -18.51 30.85
N LYS A 199 -22.02 -17.62 30.64
CA LYS A 199 -20.97 -17.31 31.64
C LYS A 199 -21.43 -16.30 32.70
N THR A 200 -22.47 -15.50 32.44
CA THR A 200 -22.90 -14.42 33.33
C THR A 200 -24.00 -14.92 34.24
N SER A 201 -23.90 -14.72 35.56
CA SER A 201 -24.98 -15.05 36.49
C SER A 201 -26.13 -14.05 36.38
N LEU A 202 -27.36 -14.46 36.75
CA LEU A 202 -28.54 -13.58 36.73
C LEU A 202 -28.36 -12.36 37.63
N ILE A 203 -27.73 -12.54 38.79
CA ILE A 203 -27.43 -11.48 39.75
C ILE A 203 -26.40 -10.51 39.16
N ASP A 204 -25.42 -11.04 38.45
CA ASP A 204 -24.40 -10.23 37.77
C ASP A 204 -24.98 -9.37 36.64
N LEU A 205 -26.02 -9.87 35.94
CA LEU A 205 -26.74 -9.10 34.91
C LEU A 205 -27.45 -7.88 35.50
N VAL A 206 -28.07 -8.02 36.67
CA VAL A 206 -28.80 -6.93 37.33
C VAL A 206 -27.83 -5.94 38.02
N ARG A 207 -26.77 -6.44 38.62
CA ARG A 207 -25.78 -5.63 39.37
C ARG A 207 -24.58 -5.14 38.51
N PHE A 208 -24.64 -5.31 37.19
CA PHE A 208 -23.50 -5.06 36.32
C PHE A 208 -22.93 -3.63 36.44
N GLU A 209 -23.78 -2.63 36.67
CA GLU A 209 -23.36 -1.23 36.85
C GLU A 209 -22.71 -0.96 38.21
N LYS A 210 -23.02 -1.79 39.25
CA LYS A 210 -22.53 -1.61 40.61
C LYS A 210 -21.31 -2.46 40.95
N LYS A 211 -20.81 -3.27 40.01
CA LYS A 211 -19.60 -4.06 40.24
C LYS A 211 -18.41 -3.12 40.37
N ALA A 212 -17.90 -3.00 41.62
CA ALA A 212 -16.62 -2.33 41.85
C ALA A 212 -15.56 -3.03 40.98
N GLU A 213 -14.86 -2.27 40.19
CA GLU A 213 -13.80 -2.84 39.36
C GLU A 213 -12.70 -3.42 40.29
N PRO A 214 -12.20 -4.63 39.97
CA PRO A 214 -11.17 -5.27 40.80
C PRO A 214 -9.95 -4.38 40.92
N VAL A 215 -9.37 -4.29 42.10
CA VAL A 215 -8.13 -3.53 42.35
C VAL A 215 -7.02 -4.03 41.43
N MET A 216 -6.36 -3.12 40.71
CA MET A 216 -5.29 -3.50 39.81
C MET A 216 -4.07 -3.96 40.57
N LYS A 217 -3.61 -5.18 40.30
CA LYS A 217 -2.25 -5.58 40.62
C LYS A 217 -1.35 -5.05 39.50
N PHE A 218 -0.43 -4.16 39.84
CA PHE A 218 0.54 -3.64 38.90
C PHE A 218 1.68 -4.65 38.77
N HIS A 219 1.86 -5.16 37.57
CA HIS A 219 2.91 -6.12 37.24
C HIS A 219 4.03 -5.41 36.50
N PRO A 220 5.19 -5.17 37.11
CA PRO A 220 6.31 -4.49 36.47
C PRO A 220 6.94 -5.35 35.35
N ILE A 221 6.96 -6.67 35.52
CA ILE A 221 7.58 -7.60 34.54
C ILE A 221 6.91 -7.52 33.15
N PRO A 222 5.59 -7.71 32.96
CA PRO A 222 4.98 -7.58 31.65
C PRO A 222 5.00 -6.14 31.11
N ALA A 223 5.06 -5.13 31.98
CA ALA A 223 5.22 -3.74 31.56
C ALA A 223 6.58 -3.51 30.88
N MET A 224 7.66 -3.97 31.52
CA MET A 224 9.01 -3.86 30.95
C MET A 224 9.17 -4.72 29.70
N LEU A 225 8.61 -5.94 29.71
CA LEU A 225 8.62 -6.82 28.55
C LEU A 225 7.97 -6.15 27.33
N GLY A 226 6.81 -5.51 27.49
CA GLY A 226 6.16 -4.78 26.41
C GLY A 226 7.01 -3.65 25.83
N LEU A 227 7.71 -2.90 26.70
CA LEU A 227 8.61 -1.85 26.26
C LEU A 227 9.82 -2.40 25.48
N ILE A 228 10.44 -3.46 26.01
CA ILE A 228 11.57 -4.14 25.35
C ILE A 228 11.16 -4.69 24.00
N MET A 229 9.98 -5.33 23.89
CA MET A 229 9.48 -5.88 22.62
C MET A 229 9.29 -4.78 21.57
N ILE A 230 8.77 -3.62 21.93
CA ILE A 230 8.62 -2.50 20.99
C ILE A 230 9.98 -1.97 20.56
N ILE A 231 10.89 -1.73 21.49
CA ILE A 231 12.24 -1.23 21.18
C ILE A 231 12.99 -2.22 20.28
N SER A 232 12.92 -3.51 20.58
CA SER A 232 13.55 -4.56 19.75
C SER A 232 12.89 -4.67 18.37
N GLY A 233 11.56 -4.54 18.28
CA GLY A 233 10.85 -4.55 17.02
C GLY A 233 11.24 -3.37 16.10
N TYR A 234 11.29 -2.15 16.63
CA TYR A 234 11.79 -1.00 15.88
C TYR A 234 13.30 -1.09 15.58
N GLY A 235 14.09 -1.64 16.52
CA GLY A 235 15.51 -1.90 16.27
C GLY A 235 15.73 -2.85 15.10
N LEU A 236 14.94 -3.95 15.01
CA LEU A 236 14.96 -4.86 13.87
C LEU A 236 14.51 -4.18 12.58
N ALA A 237 13.48 -3.32 12.65
CA ALA A 237 13.03 -2.59 11.46
C ALA A 237 14.12 -1.65 10.91
N LEU A 238 14.86 -0.97 11.79
CA LEU A 238 15.96 -0.08 11.40
C LEU A 238 17.24 -0.81 10.98
N ASP A 239 17.37 -2.10 11.30
CA ASP A 239 18.54 -2.90 10.93
C ASP A 239 18.71 -3.05 9.40
N ILE A 240 17.63 -2.82 8.61
CA ILE A 240 17.68 -2.82 7.15
C ILE A 240 18.69 -1.80 6.60
N PHE A 241 18.93 -0.69 7.29
CA PHE A 241 19.88 0.33 6.90
C PHE A 241 21.36 -0.10 7.05
N ARG A 242 21.62 -1.27 7.63
CA ARG A 242 22.98 -1.83 7.75
C ARG A 242 23.46 -2.52 6.44
N GLY A 243 22.64 -2.51 5.40
CA GLY A 243 22.99 -3.10 4.11
C GLY A 243 23.26 -4.60 4.18
N ASN A 244 24.35 -5.07 3.61
CA ASN A 244 24.72 -6.50 3.53
C ASN A 244 24.85 -7.20 4.90
N ALA A 245 25.14 -6.46 5.95
CA ALA A 245 25.24 -6.98 7.31
C ALA A 245 23.89 -7.04 8.06
N SER A 246 22.78 -6.67 7.39
CA SER A 246 21.48 -6.67 8.01
C SER A 246 20.92 -8.09 8.19
N LEU A 247 20.18 -8.31 9.26
CA LEU A 247 19.46 -9.57 9.52
C LEU A 247 18.40 -9.85 8.45
N TRP A 248 17.88 -8.81 7.79
CA TRP A 248 16.91 -8.94 6.72
C TRP A 248 17.46 -9.67 5.49
N LEU A 249 18.74 -9.47 5.18
CA LEU A 249 19.39 -10.13 4.06
C LEU A 249 20.03 -11.47 4.46
N THR A 250 20.59 -11.56 5.68
CA THR A 250 21.29 -12.77 6.15
C THR A 250 20.35 -13.90 6.56
N VAL A 251 19.24 -13.59 7.24
CA VAL A 251 18.24 -14.58 7.71
C VAL A 251 17.06 -14.69 6.73
N GLY A 252 16.76 -13.62 6.03
CA GLY A 252 15.69 -13.55 5.04
C GLY A 252 14.56 -12.59 5.43
N PHE A 253 13.95 -12.01 4.40
CA PHE A 253 12.93 -10.96 4.55
C PHE A 253 11.66 -11.45 5.30
N TYR A 254 11.16 -12.65 4.95
CA TYR A 254 9.90 -13.16 5.52
C TYR A 254 10.00 -13.47 7.02
N PRO A 255 11.00 -14.24 7.52
CA PRO A 255 11.07 -14.55 8.94
C PRO A 255 11.33 -13.32 9.81
N ILE A 256 12.20 -12.40 9.38
CA ILE A 256 12.48 -11.17 10.13
C ILE A 256 11.28 -10.22 10.10
N GLY A 257 10.61 -10.08 8.96
CA GLY A 257 9.38 -9.28 8.84
C GLY A 257 8.27 -9.77 9.74
N LEU A 258 8.03 -11.07 9.78
CA LEU A 258 7.03 -11.68 10.64
C LEU A 258 7.38 -11.52 12.13
N LEU A 259 8.65 -11.71 12.49
CA LEU A 259 9.14 -11.51 13.85
C LEU A 259 8.97 -10.05 14.30
N THR A 260 9.37 -9.10 13.46
CA THR A 260 9.23 -7.66 13.71
C THR A 260 7.77 -7.28 13.92
N MET A 261 6.88 -7.75 13.03
CA MET A 261 5.44 -7.52 13.15
C MET A 261 4.88 -8.09 14.46
N LEU A 262 5.26 -9.31 14.83
CA LEU A 262 4.82 -9.96 16.06
C LEU A 262 5.31 -9.21 17.30
N LEU A 263 6.57 -8.78 17.32
CA LEU A 263 7.15 -8.00 18.42
C LEU A 263 6.41 -6.67 18.61
N VAL A 264 6.14 -5.94 17.52
CA VAL A 264 5.44 -4.64 17.59
C VAL A 264 3.99 -4.83 18.02
N VAL A 265 3.26 -5.79 17.46
CA VAL A 265 1.84 -6.03 17.81
C VAL A 265 1.69 -6.48 19.26
N VAL A 266 2.42 -7.51 19.68
CA VAL A 266 2.37 -8.02 21.06
C VAL A 266 2.90 -6.97 22.04
N GLY A 267 4.00 -6.31 21.68
CA GLY A 267 4.55 -5.21 22.45
C GLY A 267 3.56 -4.07 22.69
N THR A 268 2.81 -3.66 21.66
CA THR A 268 1.75 -2.63 21.76
C THR A 268 0.64 -3.06 22.71
N VAL A 269 0.19 -4.31 22.62
CA VAL A 269 -0.83 -4.86 23.55
C VAL A 269 -0.34 -4.83 24.99
N LEU A 270 0.90 -5.25 25.24
CA LEU A 270 1.50 -5.24 26.57
C LEU A 270 1.75 -3.81 27.08
N LEU A 271 2.19 -2.91 26.21
CA LEU A 271 2.44 -1.51 26.54
C LEU A 271 1.13 -0.82 26.99
N ILE A 272 0.06 -0.97 26.25
CA ILE A 272 -1.23 -0.34 26.59
C ILE A 272 -1.84 -1.00 27.85
N THR A 273 -1.72 -2.32 27.99
CA THR A 273 -2.36 -3.06 29.09
C THR A 273 -1.60 -2.90 30.41
N PHE A 274 -0.26 -2.91 30.38
CA PHE A 274 0.56 -2.98 31.59
C PHE A 274 1.48 -1.79 31.79
N PHE A 275 2.18 -1.32 30.74
CA PHE A 275 3.17 -0.26 30.88
C PHE A 275 2.54 1.10 31.15
N LEU A 276 1.52 1.52 30.41
CA LEU A 276 0.86 2.81 30.63
C LEU A 276 0.28 2.95 32.03
N PRO A 277 -0.50 1.98 32.55
CA PRO A 277 -0.96 2.04 33.94
C PRO A 277 0.18 2.02 34.95
N TYR A 278 1.24 1.23 34.71
CA TYR A 278 2.42 1.17 35.61
C TYR A 278 3.16 2.52 35.65
N ALA A 279 3.43 3.13 34.50
CA ALA A 279 4.10 4.43 34.44
C ALA A 279 3.30 5.53 35.15
N MET A 280 1.97 5.55 34.98
CA MET A 280 1.10 6.49 35.66
C MET A 280 1.06 6.26 37.19
N GLN A 281 1.07 5.00 37.62
CA GLN A 281 1.15 4.66 39.05
C GLN A 281 2.48 5.11 39.66
N LYS A 282 3.59 4.91 38.96
CA LYS A 282 4.91 5.39 39.39
C LYS A 282 4.94 6.91 39.49
N ARG A 283 4.30 7.61 38.55
CA ARG A 283 4.13 9.07 38.59
C ARG A 283 3.28 9.51 39.77
N LYS A 284 2.24 8.74 40.16
CA LYS A 284 1.42 8.99 41.34
C LYS A 284 2.23 8.87 42.66
N GLN A 285 3.22 7.96 42.70
CA GLN A 285 4.09 7.79 43.87
C GLN A 285 5.09 8.94 44.06
N ASN A 286 5.43 9.66 42.98
CA ASN A 286 6.30 10.82 43.06
C ASN A 286 5.50 12.05 43.53
N LYS A 287 5.54 12.33 44.83
CA LYS A 287 4.78 13.42 45.49
C LYS A 287 4.98 14.77 44.82
N ARG A 288 6.20 15.11 44.39
CA ARG A 288 6.53 16.41 43.78
C ARG A 288 5.83 16.62 42.42
N SER A 289 5.67 15.57 41.63
CA SER A 289 4.99 15.62 40.31
C SER A 289 3.46 15.44 40.44
N PHE A 290 2.99 14.70 41.46
CA PHE A 290 1.58 14.36 41.62
C PHE A 290 0.76 15.50 42.21
N TYR A 291 1.32 16.26 43.17
CA TYR A 291 0.62 17.34 43.88
C TYR A 291 0.44 18.64 43.04
N ASN A 292 0.77 18.62 41.75
CA ASN A 292 0.32 19.70 40.83
C ASN A 292 -1.20 19.67 40.64
N PRO A 293 -1.89 20.83 40.63
CA PRO A 293 -3.36 20.91 40.53
C PRO A 293 -3.97 20.10 39.36
N VAL A 294 -3.28 20.07 38.22
CA VAL A 294 -3.70 19.32 37.05
C VAL A 294 -3.46 17.82 37.22
N SER A 295 -2.34 17.43 37.81
CA SER A 295 -1.92 16.00 37.95
C SER A 295 -2.77 15.24 38.96
N ILE A 296 -3.24 15.88 40.02
CA ILE A 296 -4.10 15.28 41.06
C ILE A 296 -5.40 14.74 40.49
N ILE A 297 -5.97 15.45 39.48
CA ILE A 297 -7.24 15.06 38.84
C ILE A 297 -6.99 14.19 37.62
N SER A 298 -6.00 14.56 36.77
CA SER A 298 -5.79 13.91 35.49
C SER A 298 -5.19 12.51 35.60
N VAL A 299 -4.24 12.27 36.52
CA VAL A 299 -3.58 10.97 36.64
C VAL A 299 -4.54 9.86 37.10
N PRO A 300 -5.35 10.00 38.14
CA PRO A 300 -6.33 8.99 38.54
C PRO A 300 -7.38 8.76 37.44
N ASN A 301 -7.91 9.84 36.84
CA ASN A 301 -8.89 9.74 35.75
C ASN A 301 -8.31 9.00 34.54
N PHE A 302 -7.05 9.25 34.20
CA PHE A 302 -6.37 8.59 33.08
C PHE A 302 -6.18 7.09 33.35
N ILE A 303 -5.72 6.71 34.55
CA ILE A 303 -5.58 5.31 34.98
C ILE A 303 -6.95 4.60 34.89
N TYR A 304 -8.00 5.23 35.37
CA TYR A 304 -9.35 4.67 35.31
C TYR A 304 -9.84 4.48 33.87
N ARG A 305 -9.67 5.49 33.01
CA ARG A 305 -10.10 5.43 31.61
C ARG A 305 -9.32 4.40 30.79
N ILE A 306 -7.99 4.34 30.93
CA ILE A 306 -7.19 3.32 30.24
C ILE A 306 -7.65 1.93 30.65
N ARG A 307 -7.85 1.70 31.93
CA ARG A 307 -8.28 0.41 32.44
C ARG A 307 -9.63 -0.03 31.89
N SER A 308 -10.61 0.87 31.94
CA SER A 308 -11.96 0.59 31.42
C SER A 308 -11.96 0.37 29.92
N ASN A 309 -11.12 1.07 29.18
CA ASN A 309 -11.14 1.11 27.72
C ASN A 309 -9.88 0.52 27.05
N ALA A 310 -8.99 -0.17 27.80
CA ALA A 310 -7.73 -0.70 27.27
C ALA A 310 -7.92 -1.52 25.97
N LYS A 311 -8.92 -2.39 25.93
CA LYS A 311 -9.23 -3.20 24.75
C LYS A 311 -9.63 -2.36 23.53
N THR A 312 -10.42 -1.32 23.77
CA THR A 312 -10.83 -0.37 22.72
C THR A 312 -9.63 0.41 22.21
N LEU A 313 -8.77 0.86 23.12
CA LEU A 313 -7.56 1.59 22.76
C LEU A 313 -6.60 0.72 21.95
N ILE A 314 -6.39 -0.53 22.37
CA ILE A 314 -5.56 -1.51 21.62
C ILE A 314 -6.12 -1.70 20.21
N MET A 315 -7.43 -1.98 20.10
CA MET A 315 -8.07 -2.17 18.78
C MET A 315 -7.91 -0.93 17.91
N LEU A 316 -8.17 0.26 18.45
CA LEU A 316 -8.06 1.51 17.71
C LEU A 316 -6.62 1.74 17.24
N THR A 317 -5.63 1.53 18.13
CA THR A 317 -4.21 1.73 17.80
C THR A 317 -3.75 0.75 16.72
N LEU A 318 -4.02 -0.56 16.89
CA LEU A 318 -3.62 -1.57 15.92
C LEU A 318 -4.32 -1.37 14.57
N LEU A 319 -5.60 -0.98 14.60
CA LEU A 319 -6.35 -0.70 13.39
C LEU A 319 -5.81 0.52 12.65
N SER A 320 -5.59 1.63 13.37
CA SER A 320 -5.00 2.84 12.78
C SER A 320 -3.61 2.54 12.20
N ALA A 321 -2.78 1.77 12.91
CA ALA A 321 -1.48 1.36 12.41
C ALA A 321 -1.61 0.52 11.14
N ALA A 322 -2.52 -0.45 11.11
CA ALA A 322 -2.75 -1.28 9.94
C ALA A 322 -3.26 -0.48 8.73
N THR A 323 -4.23 0.44 8.93
CA THR A 323 -4.72 1.30 7.84
C THR A 323 -3.64 2.21 7.29
N LEU A 324 -2.83 2.82 8.16
CA LEU A 324 -1.70 3.66 7.75
C LEU A 324 -0.66 2.84 6.96
N THR A 325 -0.33 1.63 7.43
CA THR A 325 0.61 0.74 6.73
C THR A 325 0.10 0.39 5.33
N VAL A 326 -1.15 -0.04 5.21
CA VAL A 326 -1.75 -0.37 3.90
C VAL A 326 -1.77 0.85 2.98
N SER A 327 -2.21 2.00 3.48
CA SER A 327 -2.24 3.25 2.70
C SER A 327 -0.83 3.67 2.24
N SER A 328 0.17 3.52 3.11
CA SER A 328 1.56 3.84 2.76
C SER A 328 2.12 2.88 1.69
N VAL A 329 1.88 1.58 1.84
CA VAL A 329 2.30 0.60 0.83
C VAL A 329 1.64 0.89 -0.52
N MET A 330 0.33 1.20 -0.53
CA MET A 330 -0.38 1.56 -1.77
C MET A 330 0.18 2.84 -2.41
N ALA A 331 0.41 3.88 -1.61
CA ALA A 331 1.01 5.12 -2.11
C ALA A 331 2.39 4.87 -2.73
N LEU A 332 3.22 4.06 -2.08
CA LEU A 332 4.55 3.70 -2.58
C LEU A 332 4.49 2.83 -3.84
N THR A 333 3.51 1.92 -3.93
CA THR A 333 3.30 1.08 -5.13
C THR A 333 2.94 1.91 -6.37
N VAL A 334 2.25 3.04 -6.20
CA VAL A 334 1.96 3.98 -7.29
C VAL A 334 3.14 4.90 -7.54
N TYR A 335 3.75 5.43 -6.48
CA TYR A 335 4.84 6.39 -6.58
C TYR A 335 6.11 5.83 -7.23
N TYR A 336 6.55 4.63 -6.82
CA TYR A 336 7.83 4.07 -7.30
C TYR A 336 7.87 3.78 -8.81
N PRO A 337 6.85 3.21 -9.46
CA PRO A 337 6.85 3.06 -10.90
C PRO A 337 6.93 4.40 -11.63
N ILE A 338 6.18 5.42 -11.21
CA ILE A 338 6.23 6.77 -11.79
C ILE A 338 7.64 7.36 -11.65
N ALA A 339 8.20 7.34 -10.44
CA ALA A 339 9.55 7.82 -10.20
C ALA A 339 10.63 6.99 -10.93
N ALA A 340 10.33 5.75 -11.32
CA ALA A 340 11.22 4.95 -12.14
C ALA A 340 11.21 5.39 -13.60
N VAL A 341 10.10 5.92 -14.13
CA VAL A 341 10.03 6.43 -15.51
C VAL A 341 11.03 7.55 -15.71
N ASP A 342 11.17 8.48 -14.76
CA ASP A 342 12.18 9.56 -14.80
C ASP A 342 13.61 9.06 -14.99
N ARG A 343 13.88 7.80 -14.62
CA ARG A 343 15.19 7.15 -14.73
C ARG A 343 15.32 6.26 -15.96
N ILE A 344 14.19 5.65 -16.40
CA ILE A 344 14.16 4.68 -17.49
C ILE A 344 13.97 5.38 -18.84
N ALA A 345 13.15 6.42 -18.88
CA ALA A 345 12.83 7.22 -20.06
C ALA A 345 12.81 8.72 -19.68
N PRO A 346 13.98 9.35 -19.52
CA PRO A 346 14.10 10.70 -18.99
C PRO A 346 13.70 11.80 -19.98
N SER A 347 13.68 11.52 -21.29
CA SER A 347 13.34 12.46 -22.35
C SER A 347 11.92 12.22 -22.89
N GLU A 348 11.23 13.27 -23.35
CA GLU A 348 9.88 13.15 -23.93
C GLU A 348 9.86 12.26 -25.16
N PHE A 349 10.86 12.39 -26.02
CA PHE A 349 11.13 11.41 -27.08
C PHE A 349 12.63 11.14 -27.14
N GLU A 350 12.98 9.88 -27.24
CA GLU A 350 14.36 9.45 -27.39
C GLU A 350 14.42 8.22 -28.30
N PHE A 351 15.33 8.21 -29.27
CA PHE A 351 15.51 7.08 -30.16
C PHE A 351 16.97 6.95 -30.59
N LYS A 352 17.36 5.72 -30.89
CA LYS A 352 18.65 5.39 -31.49
C LYS A 352 18.66 5.79 -32.96
N ILE A 353 19.70 6.47 -33.40
CA ILE A 353 19.90 6.86 -34.80
C ILE A 353 20.50 5.66 -35.52
N GLU A 354 19.73 4.99 -36.35
CA GLU A 354 20.18 3.87 -37.18
C GLU A 354 20.46 4.29 -38.64
N MET A 355 19.78 5.34 -39.10
CA MET A 355 19.91 5.90 -40.45
C MET A 355 19.99 7.43 -40.37
N ALA A 356 20.81 8.04 -41.22
CA ALA A 356 21.06 9.49 -41.20
C ALA A 356 19.80 10.35 -41.48
N ASP A 357 18.81 9.85 -42.23
CA ASP A 357 17.60 10.57 -42.60
C ASP A 357 16.49 10.51 -41.51
N GLN A 358 16.64 9.63 -40.50
CA GLN A 358 15.64 9.46 -39.44
C GLN A 358 15.43 10.75 -38.64
N VAL A 359 16.51 11.45 -38.30
CA VAL A 359 16.45 12.69 -37.52
C VAL A 359 15.65 13.77 -38.26
N ASP A 360 15.93 13.97 -39.55
CA ASP A 360 15.24 14.98 -40.37
C ASP A 360 13.77 14.61 -40.61
N THR A 361 13.50 13.32 -40.70
CA THR A 361 12.12 12.82 -40.87
C THR A 361 11.29 13.04 -39.58
N VAL A 362 11.85 12.72 -38.42
CA VAL A 362 11.22 12.95 -37.13
C VAL A 362 11.01 14.44 -36.88
N LYS A 363 12.02 15.30 -37.15
CA LYS A 363 11.87 16.76 -37.06
C LYS A 363 10.74 17.29 -37.94
N ARG A 364 10.59 16.76 -39.17
CA ARG A 364 9.52 17.15 -40.07
C ARG A 364 8.15 16.79 -39.52
N ILE A 365 7.98 15.59 -38.96
CA ILE A 365 6.74 15.15 -38.32
C ILE A 365 6.38 16.06 -37.16
N ILE A 366 7.33 16.35 -36.28
CA ILE A 366 7.13 17.24 -35.14
C ILE A 366 6.67 18.63 -35.61
N ASN A 367 7.36 19.23 -36.60
CA ASN A 367 7.02 20.54 -37.12
C ASN A 367 5.66 20.57 -37.83
N GLN A 368 5.17 19.44 -38.38
CA GLN A 368 3.85 19.33 -39.00
C GLN A 368 2.74 19.20 -37.94
N THR A 369 3.01 18.54 -36.85
CA THR A 369 2.02 18.23 -35.80
C THR A 369 1.94 19.34 -34.75
N VAL A 370 3.08 20.00 -34.47
CA VAL A 370 3.18 21.08 -33.48
C VAL A 370 3.61 22.37 -34.17
N PRO A 371 2.66 23.26 -34.51
CA PRO A 371 2.95 24.50 -35.26
C PRO A 371 3.88 25.48 -34.54
N GLU A 372 3.91 25.46 -33.21
CA GLU A 372 4.79 26.28 -32.37
C GLU A 372 5.92 25.41 -31.84
N SER A 373 6.87 25.04 -32.68
CA SER A 373 8.09 24.33 -32.28
C SER A 373 9.11 25.21 -31.54
N GLU A 374 8.75 26.42 -31.12
CA GLU A 374 9.56 27.29 -30.30
C GLU A 374 9.73 26.67 -28.90
N GLY A 375 10.99 26.44 -28.51
CA GLY A 375 11.36 25.89 -27.20
C GLY A 375 11.60 24.40 -27.15
N LEU A 376 11.62 23.71 -28.31
CA LEU A 376 12.06 22.31 -28.38
C LEU A 376 13.58 22.21 -28.41
N SER A 377 14.13 21.32 -27.60
CA SER A 377 15.54 20.97 -27.63
C SER A 377 15.75 19.64 -28.37
N PHE A 378 16.71 19.63 -29.29
CA PHE A 378 17.15 18.44 -30.01
C PHE A 378 18.61 18.22 -29.71
N ILE A 379 18.92 17.19 -28.90
CA ILE A 379 20.30 16.90 -28.47
C ILE A 379 20.69 15.54 -29.00
N GLN A 380 21.68 15.50 -29.88
CA GLN A 380 22.31 14.27 -30.32
C GLN A 380 23.44 13.94 -29.37
N THR A 381 23.49 12.71 -28.91
CA THR A 381 24.49 12.19 -28.00
C THR A 381 25.17 10.97 -28.62
N ASP A 382 26.47 11.08 -28.85
CA ASP A 382 27.26 9.94 -29.28
C ASP A 382 27.86 9.23 -28.07
N ILE A 383 27.62 7.93 -27.98
CA ILE A 383 27.98 7.09 -26.84
C ILE A 383 29.15 6.20 -27.26
N TYR A 384 30.25 6.24 -26.51
CA TYR A 384 31.40 5.42 -26.75
C TYR A 384 31.50 4.33 -25.68
N LYS A 385 31.61 3.08 -26.11
CA LYS A 385 31.78 1.96 -25.19
C LYS A 385 33.29 1.76 -24.90
N VAL A 386 33.61 1.75 -23.61
CA VAL A 386 34.96 1.57 -23.10
C VAL A 386 34.98 0.36 -22.15
N THR A 387 35.89 -0.57 -22.38
CA THR A 387 36.09 -1.74 -21.52
C THR A 387 36.83 -1.36 -20.24
N SER A 388 36.63 -2.14 -19.18
CA SER A 388 37.35 -1.98 -17.92
C SER A 388 37.80 -3.32 -17.37
N THR A 389 39.03 -3.39 -16.87
CA THR A 389 39.61 -4.57 -16.24
C THR A 389 39.29 -4.68 -14.74
N ALA A 390 38.48 -3.78 -14.19
CA ALA A 390 38.15 -3.78 -12.78
C ALA A 390 37.31 -5.00 -12.37
N ASN A 391 37.70 -5.67 -11.29
CA ASN A 391 36.97 -6.82 -10.73
C ASN A 391 35.78 -6.42 -9.84
N ASN A 392 35.65 -5.14 -9.52
CA ASN A 392 34.64 -4.59 -8.61
C ASN A 392 33.60 -3.70 -9.33
N LEU A 393 33.34 -3.96 -10.60
CA LEU A 393 32.29 -3.26 -11.35
C LEU A 393 30.91 -3.47 -10.68
N PRO A 394 30.07 -2.44 -10.63
CA PRO A 394 28.67 -2.62 -10.22
C PRO A 394 27.96 -3.62 -11.14
N ALA A 395 26.96 -4.30 -10.63
CA ALA A 395 26.24 -5.36 -11.35
C ALA A 395 25.69 -4.89 -12.71
N GLU A 396 25.30 -3.64 -12.82
CA GLU A 396 24.77 -3.00 -14.04
C GLU A 396 25.83 -2.88 -15.16
N TYR A 397 27.11 -2.95 -14.80
CA TYR A 397 28.26 -2.78 -15.69
C TYR A 397 29.03 -4.09 -15.93
N CYS A 398 28.60 -5.18 -15.30
CA CYS A 398 29.22 -6.49 -15.48
C CYS A 398 28.63 -7.23 -16.69
N LEU A 399 29.35 -8.26 -17.13
CA LEU A 399 28.82 -9.22 -18.09
C LEU A 399 27.54 -9.84 -17.57
N GLY A 400 26.42 -9.58 -18.22
CA GLY A 400 25.11 -10.07 -17.83
C GLY A 400 24.39 -10.76 -18.97
N THR A 401 23.58 -11.75 -18.62
CA THR A 401 22.62 -12.34 -19.53
C THR A 401 21.29 -11.60 -19.37
N ALA A 402 20.89 -10.82 -20.37
CA ALA A 402 19.52 -10.30 -20.45
C ALA A 402 18.65 -11.35 -21.15
N LYS A 403 17.55 -11.78 -20.53
CA LYS A 403 16.52 -12.57 -21.22
C LYS A 403 15.75 -11.64 -22.15
N GLY A 404 15.84 -11.87 -23.45
CA GLY A 404 14.94 -11.25 -24.41
C GLY A 404 13.53 -11.86 -24.30
N ASP A 405 12.50 -11.04 -24.35
CA ASP A 405 11.11 -11.43 -24.05
C ASP A 405 10.44 -12.32 -25.13
N ALA A 406 10.95 -12.38 -26.36
CA ALA A 406 10.23 -13.04 -27.42
C ALA A 406 10.72 -14.45 -27.80
N ASP A 407 12.03 -14.77 -27.69
CA ASP A 407 12.59 -16.02 -28.27
C ASP A 407 13.59 -16.78 -27.39
N ASN A 408 13.64 -16.55 -26.07
CA ASN A 408 14.62 -17.19 -25.17
C ASN A 408 16.11 -16.98 -25.58
N GLU A 409 16.43 -16.04 -26.42
CA GLU A 409 17.81 -15.71 -26.75
C GLU A 409 18.47 -14.95 -25.59
N THR A 410 19.55 -15.52 -25.10
CA THR A 410 20.39 -14.93 -24.07
C THR A 410 21.33 -13.93 -24.72
N ILE A 411 21.09 -12.64 -24.59
CA ILE A 411 21.99 -11.61 -25.06
C ILE A 411 23.11 -11.45 -24.06
N LEU A 412 24.33 -11.86 -24.45
CA LEU A 412 25.55 -11.63 -23.66
C LEU A 412 25.96 -10.17 -23.80
N ARG A 413 26.02 -9.46 -22.67
CA ARG A 413 26.57 -8.12 -22.59
C ARG A 413 28.06 -8.17 -22.24
N GLU A 414 28.84 -7.43 -22.96
CA GLU A 414 30.26 -7.21 -22.60
C GLU A 414 30.35 -6.26 -21.40
N SER A 415 31.31 -6.52 -20.51
CA SER A 415 31.62 -5.64 -19.38
C SER A 415 32.18 -4.31 -19.88
N GLY A 416 31.78 -3.21 -19.28
CA GLY A 416 32.33 -1.89 -19.63
C GLY A 416 31.36 -0.76 -19.35
N PHE A 417 31.80 0.41 -19.76
CA PHE A 417 31.08 1.66 -19.57
C PHE A 417 30.68 2.27 -20.90
N GLU A 418 29.52 2.88 -20.95
CA GLU A 418 29.05 3.70 -22.06
C GLU A 418 29.29 5.16 -21.70
N CYS A 419 30.37 5.74 -22.26
CA CYS A 419 30.86 7.06 -21.88
C CYS A 419 30.13 8.19 -22.64
N ILE A 420 29.74 9.23 -21.91
CA ILE A 420 29.25 10.50 -22.44
C ILE A 420 30.00 11.67 -21.81
N SER A 421 30.03 12.83 -22.47
CA SER A 421 30.72 14.01 -21.96
C SER A 421 29.93 14.69 -20.84
N TYR A 422 30.61 15.35 -19.93
CA TYR A 422 30.01 16.13 -18.85
C TYR A 422 29.13 17.26 -19.38
N SER A 423 29.58 17.99 -20.40
CA SER A 423 28.81 19.07 -21.02
C SER A 423 27.52 18.60 -21.66
N THR A 424 27.52 17.43 -22.32
CA THR A 424 26.31 16.79 -22.88
C THR A 424 25.36 16.36 -21.77
N TYR A 425 25.88 15.80 -20.67
CA TYR A 425 25.09 15.42 -19.51
C TYR A 425 24.32 16.61 -18.94
N ILE A 426 25.00 17.74 -18.70
CA ILE A 426 24.37 18.97 -18.19
C ILE A 426 23.29 19.46 -19.16
N SER A 427 23.60 19.51 -20.46
CA SER A 427 22.66 19.97 -21.49
C SER A 427 21.40 19.10 -21.57
N LEU A 428 21.53 17.78 -21.41
CA LEU A 428 20.41 16.84 -21.38
C LEU A 428 19.54 17.06 -20.15
N LEU A 429 20.12 17.21 -18.95
CA LEU A 429 19.36 17.47 -17.73
C LEU A 429 18.62 18.81 -17.77
N GLU A 430 19.25 19.85 -18.33
CA GLU A 430 18.58 21.16 -18.53
C GLU A 430 17.39 21.04 -19.47
N ALA A 431 17.55 20.30 -20.58
CA ALA A 431 16.49 20.05 -21.56
C ALA A 431 15.34 19.23 -20.98
N GLN A 432 15.63 18.28 -20.07
CA GLN A 432 14.67 17.47 -19.31
C GLN A 432 14.00 18.23 -18.15
N GLY A 433 14.31 19.54 -17.97
CA GLY A 433 13.73 20.36 -16.92
C GLY A 433 14.34 20.18 -15.52
N LYS A 434 15.41 19.38 -15.37
CA LYS A 434 16.06 19.04 -14.10
C LYS A 434 17.08 20.10 -13.63
N LYS A 435 16.77 21.38 -13.78
CA LYS A 435 17.68 22.50 -13.45
C LYS A 435 18.17 22.50 -12.00
N ASN A 436 17.35 22.05 -11.06
CA ASN A 436 17.76 21.97 -9.65
C ASN A 436 18.83 20.92 -9.42
N VAL A 437 18.80 19.81 -10.17
CA VAL A 437 19.80 18.74 -10.11
C VAL A 437 21.15 19.23 -10.63
N VAL A 438 21.12 20.00 -11.71
CA VAL A 438 22.33 20.60 -12.34
C VAL A 438 23.14 21.42 -11.33
N LEU A 439 22.47 22.12 -10.41
CA LEU A 439 23.13 22.95 -9.38
C LEU A 439 23.91 22.12 -8.34
N ASP A 440 23.51 20.89 -8.13
CA ASP A 440 24.12 20.00 -7.13
C ASP A 440 25.19 19.05 -7.72
N ILE A 441 25.40 19.10 -9.05
CA ILE A 441 26.36 18.23 -9.72
C ILE A 441 27.77 18.79 -9.55
N PRO A 442 28.74 17.99 -9.04
CA PRO A 442 30.10 18.44 -8.88
C PRO A 442 30.79 18.58 -10.25
N GLU A 443 31.59 19.63 -10.43
CA GLU A 443 32.50 19.73 -11.57
C GLU A 443 33.49 18.57 -11.59
N LEU A 444 33.82 18.05 -12.77
CA LEU A 444 34.73 16.92 -12.96
C LEU A 444 36.14 17.38 -13.34
N ALA A 445 37.15 16.83 -12.66
CA ALA A 445 38.54 16.87 -13.14
C ALA A 445 38.75 15.78 -14.22
N ASP A 446 39.86 15.86 -14.96
CA ASP A 446 40.14 14.95 -16.08
C ASP A 446 40.18 13.45 -15.71
N SER A 447 40.51 13.13 -14.46
CA SER A 447 40.55 11.76 -13.93
C SER A 447 39.36 11.39 -13.09
N GLU A 448 38.28 12.18 -13.10
CA GLU A 448 37.07 11.96 -12.32
C GLU A 448 35.89 11.61 -13.22
N CYS A 449 34.92 10.86 -12.66
CA CYS A 449 33.67 10.50 -13.35
C CYS A 449 32.46 10.51 -12.41
N ILE A 450 31.27 10.60 -13.01
CA ILE A 450 30.00 10.37 -12.32
C ILE A 450 29.42 9.08 -12.86
N LEU A 451 28.97 8.21 -11.95
CA LEU A 451 28.36 6.93 -12.26
C LEU A 451 26.84 7.07 -12.20
N THR A 452 26.15 6.78 -13.29
CA THR A 452 24.68 6.76 -13.28
C THR A 452 24.16 5.41 -12.81
N LYS A 453 23.03 5.41 -12.12
CA LYS A 453 22.37 4.21 -11.63
C LYS A 453 20.88 4.24 -11.92
N TYR A 454 20.31 3.09 -12.25
CA TYR A 454 18.85 2.95 -12.42
C TYR A 454 18.14 2.59 -11.12
N GLN A 455 18.87 1.99 -10.17
CA GLN A 455 18.33 1.63 -8.87
C GLN A 455 19.19 2.23 -7.74
N PRO A 456 18.59 2.71 -6.67
CA PRO A 456 19.34 3.14 -5.50
C PRO A 456 20.09 1.95 -4.90
N ASN A 457 21.28 2.20 -4.34
CA ASN A 457 22.06 1.18 -3.67
C ASN A 457 21.27 0.56 -2.52
N SER A 458 20.85 -0.69 -2.66
CA SER A 458 20.17 -1.45 -1.61
C SER A 458 21.11 -1.82 -0.46
N ASN A 459 22.42 -1.85 -0.71
CA ASN A 459 23.41 -2.47 0.18
C ASN A 459 24.22 -1.46 0.99
N GLY A 460 23.92 -0.16 0.90
CA GLY A 460 24.65 0.88 1.64
C GLY A 460 26.13 1.05 1.22
N ASN A 461 26.62 0.27 0.26
CA ASN A 461 27.96 0.44 -0.30
C ASN A 461 27.93 1.61 -1.29
N SER A 462 28.75 2.62 -1.03
CA SER A 462 28.95 3.74 -1.94
C SER A 462 30.06 3.37 -2.93
N GLU A 463 29.82 3.53 -4.22
CA GLU A 463 30.87 3.42 -5.25
C GLU A 463 31.75 4.68 -5.32
N VAL A 464 31.38 5.74 -4.61
CA VAL A 464 32.17 6.97 -4.54
C VAL A 464 33.55 6.68 -3.96
N GLY A 465 34.59 7.13 -4.68
CA GLY A 465 35.97 6.86 -4.36
C GLY A 465 36.55 5.59 -4.99
N ASN A 466 35.75 4.76 -5.65
CA ASN A 466 36.27 3.64 -6.43
C ASN A 466 37.05 4.15 -7.65
N ILE A 467 38.09 3.42 -8.02
CA ILE A 467 38.89 3.70 -9.21
C ILE A 467 38.62 2.61 -10.24
N TYR A 468 38.23 3.02 -11.43
CA TYR A 468 37.98 2.12 -12.55
C TYR A 468 39.06 2.36 -13.64
N PRO A 469 39.87 1.35 -13.97
CA PRO A 469 40.79 1.41 -15.10
C PRO A 469 40.00 1.27 -16.41
N LEU A 470 40.00 2.31 -17.23
CA LEU A 470 39.40 2.31 -18.56
C LEU A 470 40.47 1.99 -19.61
N GLU A 471 40.17 1.08 -20.52
CA GLU A 471 41.03 0.71 -21.64
C GLU A 471 40.74 1.60 -22.86
N ILE A 472 41.60 2.53 -23.16
CA ILE A 472 41.51 3.47 -24.29
C ILE A 472 42.72 3.30 -25.16
N ASN A 473 42.57 2.81 -26.39
CA ASN A 473 43.66 2.62 -27.34
C ASN A 473 44.88 1.84 -26.79
N ASN A 474 44.66 0.75 -26.06
CA ASN A 474 45.64 -0.07 -25.33
C ASN A 474 46.34 0.61 -24.12
N ASP A 475 45.95 1.85 -23.80
CA ASP A 475 46.39 2.53 -22.58
C ASP A 475 45.34 2.36 -21.49
N ILE A 476 45.80 2.24 -20.25
CA ILE A 476 44.90 2.14 -19.09
C ILE A 476 44.81 3.51 -18.42
N VAL A 477 43.64 4.13 -18.51
CA VAL A 477 43.32 5.42 -17.87
C VAL A 477 42.50 5.19 -16.62
N PRO A 478 43.03 5.41 -15.41
CA PRO A 478 42.27 5.26 -14.18
C PRO A 478 41.34 6.46 -14.00
N VAL A 479 40.06 6.21 -13.76
CA VAL A 479 39.05 7.24 -13.41
C VAL A 479 38.47 6.97 -12.03
N THR A 480 38.34 8.02 -11.22
CA THR A 480 37.83 7.95 -9.87
C THR A 480 36.37 8.39 -9.85
N VAL A 481 35.50 7.60 -9.24
CA VAL A 481 34.06 7.94 -9.06
C VAL A 481 33.96 9.07 -8.05
N LYS A 482 33.63 10.26 -8.50
CA LYS A 482 33.40 11.44 -7.64
C LYS A 482 31.97 11.45 -7.04
N ALA A 483 31.00 11.04 -7.82
CA ALA A 483 29.60 10.98 -7.40
C ALA A 483 28.85 9.83 -8.09
N THR A 484 27.76 9.40 -7.48
CA THR A 484 26.77 8.52 -8.10
C THR A 484 25.43 9.24 -8.19
N THR A 485 24.69 9.06 -9.27
CA THR A 485 23.41 9.72 -9.49
C THR A 485 22.35 8.73 -9.98
N LEU A 486 21.08 9.03 -9.68
CA LEU A 486 19.90 8.37 -10.24
C LEU A 486 19.29 9.17 -11.40
N ASP A 487 19.79 10.36 -11.66
CA ASP A 487 19.35 11.22 -12.76
C ASP A 487 20.06 10.80 -14.06
N ASN A 488 19.49 9.76 -14.67
CA ASN A 488 20.00 9.27 -15.95
C ASN A 488 19.66 10.26 -17.06
N PRO A 489 20.62 10.58 -17.94
CA PRO A 489 20.40 11.48 -19.07
C PRO A 489 19.78 10.77 -20.27
N ILE A 490 19.97 9.45 -20.38
CA ILE A 490 19.59 8.60 -21.52
C ILE A 490 18.75 7.45 -21.03
N SER A 491 17.79 7.01 -21.84
CA SER A 491 16.89 5.93 -21.50
C SER A 491 17.61 4.58 -21.34
N PHE A 492 17.02 3.72 -20.50
CA PHE A 492 17.51 2.36 -20.26
C PHE A 492 17.60 1.51 -21.53
N ALA A 493 16.73 1.75 -22.52
CA ALA A 493 16.76 1.03 -23.79
C ALA A 493 17.95 1.39 -24.65
N ASN A 494 18.45 2.62 -24.54
CA ASN A 494 19.53 3.16 -25.39
C ASN A 494 20.90 3.12 -24.72
N SER A 495 20.97 3.25 -23.37
CA SER A 495 22.21 3.12 -22.60
C SER A 495 21.92 2.53 -21.23
N ILE A 496 22.65 1.52 -20.81
CA ILE A 496 22.43 0.86 -19.50
C ILE A 496 23.56 1.11 -18.52
N ALA A 497 24.77 1.41 -19.02
CA ALA A 497 25.98 1.52 -18.24
C ALA A 497 26.66 2.88 -18.46
N THR A 498 25.87 3.96 -18.32
CA THR A 498 26.32 5.31 -18.63
C THR A 498 27.33 5.82 -17.59
N LEU A 499 28.50 6.19 -18.03
CA LEU A 499 29.55 6.85 -17.26
C LEU A 499 29.76 8.25 -17.79
N ILE A 500 29.62 9.24 -16.93
CA ILE A 500 29.83 10.64 -17.28
C ILE A 500 31.31 10.96 -17.00
N VAL A 501 32.03 11.32 -18.03
CA VAL A 501 33.48 11.65 -17.96
C VAL A 501 33.72 13.11 -18.28
N SER A 502 34.91 13.63 -17.95
CA SER A 502 35.27 14.99 -18.33
C SER A 502 35.26 15.16 -19.85
N ASP A 503 35.01 16.38 -20.33
CA ASP A 503 35.01 16.66 -21.77
C ASP A 503 36.35 16.35 -22.43
N SER A 504 37.47 16.57 -21.73
CA SER A 504 38.81 16.24 -22.20
C SER A 504 38.98 14.73 -22.42
N LEU A 505 38.58 13.91 -21.46
CA LEU A 505 38.66 12.45 -21.57
C LEU A 505 37.69 11.91 -22.65
N TYR A 506 36.48 12.48 -22.74
CA TYR A 506 35.55 12.13 -23.79
C TYR A 506 36.12 12.38 -25.20
N HIS A 507 36.76 13.53 -25.43
CA HIS A 507 37.40 13.83 -26.72
C HIS A 507 38.58 12.91 -27.01
N GLN A 508 39.32 12.47 -25.98
CA GLN A 508 40.36 11.46 -26.16
C GLN A 508 39.77 10.13 -26.63
N ILE A 509 38.66 9.66 -26.00
CA ILE A 509 37.99 8.43 -26.42
C ILE A 509 37.47 8.56 -27.86
N ALA A 510 36.82 9.68 -28.20
CA ALA A 510 36.27 9.94 -29.51
C ALA A 510 37.31 10.03 -30.63
N ALA A 511 38.55 10.37 -30.30
CA ALA A 511 39.64 10.41 -31.28
C ALA A 511 40.12 9.02 -31.75
N TYR A 512 39.84 7.98 -30.97
CA TYR A 512 40.35 6.61 -31.25
C TYR A 512 39.23 5.58 -31.54
N ALA A 513 37.96 5.91 -31.30
CA ALA A 513 36.87 5.01 -31.49
C ALA A 513 35.72 5.68 -32.27
N GLU A 514 34.96 4.88 -33.01
CA GLU A 514 33.68 5.33 -33.54
C GLU A 514 32.60 5.19 -32.47
N PRO A 515 31.55 6.04 -32.47
CA PRO A 515 30.47 5.93 -31.49
C PRO A 515 29.76 4.58 -31.65
N THR A 516 29.63 3.88 -30.53
CA THR A 516 28.91 2.58 -30.48
C THR A 516 27.42 2.77 -30.72
N THR A 517 26.91 3.89 -30.25
CA THR A 517 25.48 4.25 -30.38
C THR A 517 25.37 5.77 -30.44
N SER A 518 24.53 6.27 -31.35
CA SER A 518 24.12 7.68 -31.40
C SER A 518 22.63 7.77 -31.06
N VAL A 519 22.30 8.62 -30.12
CA VAL A 519 20.93 8.78 -29.61
C VAL A 519 20.47 10.21 -29.85
N MET A 520 19.22 10.38 -30.31
CA MET A 520 18.56 11.67 -30.40
C MET A 520 17.57 11.79 -29.25
N SER A 521 17.75 12.80 -28.39
CA SER A 521 16.84 13.16 -27.31
C SER A 521 16.11 14.46 -27.64
N ILE A 522 14.79 14.47 -27.53
CA ILE A 522 13.91 15.59 -27.86
C ILE A 522 13.05 15.92 -26.63
N ASN A 523 13.12 17.17 -26.19
CA ASN A 523 12.43 17.64 -25.01
C ASN A 523 11.77 19.00 -25.27
N GLY A 524 10.66 19.27 -24.59
CA GLY A 524 9.97 20.55 -24.59
C GLY A 524 8.49 20.41 -24.31
N LYS A 525 7.90 21.43 -23.68
CA LYS A 525 6.51 21.42 -23.23
C LYS A 525 5.47 21.20 -24.33
N ALA A 526 5.79 21.61 -25.56
CA ALA A 526 4.86 21.52 -26.68
C ALA A 526 4.61 20.06 -27.15
N ILE A 527 5.46 19.13 -26.73
CA ILE A 527 5.37 17.72 -27.12
C ILE A 527 5.02 16.80 -25.94
N GLU A 528 4.93 17.35 -24.71
CA GLU A 528 4.50 16.61 -23.52
C GLU A 528 3.09 16.02 -23.73
N ASP A 529 2.83 14.81 -23.25
CA ASP A 529 1.53 14.11 -23.29
C ASP A 529 0.90 13.94 -24.69
N ASN A 530 1.72 13.94 -25.74
CA ASN A 530 1.22 13.84 -27.13
C ASN A 530 1.34 12.42 -27.68
N GLU A 531 0.38 11.56 -27.35
CA GLU A 531 0.31 10.16 -27.82
C GLU A 531 0.14 10.03 -29.34
N GLU A 532 -0.54 10.97 -30.01
CA GLU A 532 -0.67 10.95 -31.46
C GLU A 532 0.68 11.16 -32.13
N LEU A 533 1.49 12.08 -31.58
CA LEU A 533 2.84 12.35 -32.06
C LEU A 533 3.76 11.15 -31.81
N TYR A 534 3.69 10.54 -30.62
CA TYR A 534 4.44 9.31 -30.32
C TYR A 534 4.10 8.20 -31.31
N THR A 535 2.82 7.97 -31.56
CA THR A 535 2.36 6.95 -32.50
C THR A 535 2.83 7.22 -33.95
N ALA A 536 2.83 8.47 -34.37
CA ALA A 536 3.32 8.87 -35.70
C ALA A 536 4.83 8.63 -35.84
N ILE A 537 5.61 9.00 -34.82
CA ILE A 537 7.06 8.76 -34.76
C ILE A 537 7.36 7.26 -34.73
N SER A 538 6.64 6.50 -33.91
CA SER A 538 6.77 5.04 -33.78
C SER A 538 6.56 4.31 -35.10
N LYS A 539 5.51 4.67 -35.84
CA LYS A 539 5.27 4.13 -37.20
C LYS A 539 6.40 4.45 -38.16
N THR A 540 6.94 5.65 -38.09
CA THR A 540 8.03 6.10 -38.97
C THR A 540 9.33 5.38 -38.68
N LEU A 541 9.58 5.08 -37.40
CA LEU A 541 10.74 4.32 -36.93
C LEU A 541 10.48 2.79 -36.93
N ASN A 542 9.49 2.30 -37.67
CA ASN A 542 9.13 0.88 -37.77
C ASN A 542 8.91 0.18 -36.42
N HIS A 543 8.31 0.88 -35.46
CA HIS A 543 8.12 0.39 -34.09
C HIS A 543 9.41 -0.04 -33.42
N SER A 544 10.48 0.74 -33.62
CA SER A 544 11.79 0.47 -33.01
C SER A 544 11.68 0.33 -31.50
N PRO A 545 12.24 -0.72 -30.88
CA PRO A 545 12.26 -0.89 -29.42
C PRO A 545 13.13 0.15 -28.71
N TYR A 546 13.96 0.86 -29.47
CA TYR A 546 14.81 1.94 -28.98
C TYR A 546 14.13 3.30 -28.92
N LEU A 547 12.89 3.42 -29.45
CA LEU A 547 12.06 4.59 -29.25
C LEU A 547 11.49 4.55 -27.84
N GLN A 548 11.81 5.55 -27.05
CA GLN A 548 11.30 5.72 -25.69
C GLN A 548 10.64 7.09 -25.56
N GLY A 549 9.60 7.17 -24.74
CA GLY A 549 8.89 8.41 -24.48
C GLY A 549 8.52 8.51 -23.00
N HIS A 550 8.86 9.63 -22.36
CA HIS A 550 8.56 9.84 -20.93
C HIS A 550 7.05 9.74 -20.65
N SER A 551 6.27 10.59 -21.28
CA SER A 551 4.82 10.61 -21.11
C SER A 551 4.18 9.30 -21.58
N HIS A 552 4.64 8.72 -22.67
CA HIS A 552 4.16 7.43 -23.17
C HIS A 552 4.40 6.30 -22.15
N ARG A 553 5.58 6.24 -21.52
CA ARG A 553 5.88 5.25 -20.47
C ARG A 553 5.02 5.45 -19.22
N ILE A 554 4.70 6.68 -18.85
CA ILE A 554 3.74 6.96 -17.78
C ILE A 554 2.37 6.43 -18.18
N HIS A 555 1.93 6.67 -19.42
CA HIS A 555 0.67 6.12 -19.94
C HIS A 555 0.66 4.58 -19.87
N GLU A 556 1.69 3.89 -20.37
CA GLU A 556 1.79 2.42 -20.29
C GLU A 556 1.72 1.87 -18.87
N LEU A 557 2.17 2.61 -17.84
CA LEU A 557 2.07 2.19 -16.44
C LEU A 557 0.64 2.28 -15.90
N PHE A 558 -0.19 3.15 -16.46
CA PHE A 558 -1.54 3.41 -15.98
C PHE A 558 -2.63 2.88 -16.91
N TRP A 559 -2.28 2.52 -18.15
CA TRP A 559 -3.19 1.97 -19.17
C TRP A 559 -2.85 0.52 -19.50
#